data_8aa3b13cae204a49be71f58482719f33
#
_entry.id   8aa3b13cae204a49be71f58482719f33
#
_cell.length_a   1.000
_cell.length_b   1.000
_cell.length_c   1.000
_cell.angle_alpha   90.00
_cell.angle_beta   90.00
_cell.angle_gamma   90.00
#
_symmetry.space_group_name_H-M   'P 1'
#
loop_
_entity.id
_entity.type
_entity.pdbx_description
1 polymer ?
#
loop_
_entity_poly.entity_id
_entity_poly.type
_entity_poly.pdbx_seq_one_letter_code
_entity_poly.pdbx_strand_id
1 'polypeptide(L)'
;MKADHLALLRSGAPLSTRQQISLTLQLSWPAIMAQLATIIMQYIDAAMVGRLGASQSAAVGLVASTTWLFGGLSYAAAMGFNVLTAQRVGGGHLAEARNILKQALVLCLAFSVVMAALAAALSAPLPQLLRADQEIWRDASAYFLVYSLFLPALQLDNVTAGQLQATGNMRTPGICMVLMCGLDVVFNALFIFPTGTIQLGELSLPGAGLGTAGAALGTGLAELAVGLYLLYFVLHRSPVLRLERSEQLHFDRTQLRLMLRIAAPVASEKVILSTAQIVSTAIVAPLGTVAIAANSFAVTAESLCYMPAYGIQSAAAMLVGQSVGAGRRRMARRLGWVTVLLGIVVMVVTSGLLYVFAPQMMVILTPDSDIIALGTRVLRIEAFAEPMFGASIVAGGVFQGAGSTLVPTLFNLGTMWGIRLPLAWLAAPRWGLPGVWAAMCAELCVRGLLYLIRLAGRRWLPPEGQAGQM
;
A
#
# COMPACT_ATOMS: atom_id res chain seq x y z
N MET A 1 3.81 -2.56 34.26
CA MET A 1 4.70 -3.29 33.32
C MET A 1 3.83 -4.03 32.31
N LYS A 2 3.69 -3.52 31.09
CA LYS A 2 3.04 -4.29 30.02
C LYS A 2 4.03 -5.40 29.63
N ALA A 3 3.66 -6.65 29.84
CA ALA A 3 4.47 -7.79 29.42
C ALA A 3 4.78 -7.62 27.93
N ASP A 4 6.06 -7.72 27.57
CA ASP A 4 6.48 -7.63 26.17
C ASP A 4 6.10 -8.94 25.46
N HIS A 5 4.86 -9.01 24.98
CA HIS A 5 4.32 -10.18 24.30
C HIS A 5 5.14 -10.57 23.07
N LEU A 6 5.84 -9.60 22.45
CA LEU A 6 6.74 -9.87 21.33
C LEU A 6 8.02 -10.60 21.78
N ALA A 7 8.56 -10.25 22.95
CA ALA A 7 9.67 -10.99 23.55
C ALA A 7 9.26 -12.44 23.88
N LEU A 8 8.03 -12.65 24.40
CA LEU A 8 7.48 -13.99 24.61
C LEU A 8 7.32 -14.78 23.31
N LEU A 9 6.92 -14.12 22.22
CA LEU A 9 6.87 -14.76 20.90
C LEU A 9 8.25 -15.25 20.47
N ARG A 10 9.29 -14.44 20.63
CA ARG A 10 10.69 -14.76 20.25
C ARG A 10 11.33 -15.79 21.17
N SER A 11 11.09 -15.74 22.48
CA SER A 11 11.65 -16.69 23.44
C SER A 11 11.05 -18.10 23.38
N GLY A 12 10.04 -18.31 22.51
CA GLY A 12 9.41 -19.62 22.38
C GLY A 12 8.30 -19.89 23.40
N ALA A 13 8.02 -18.98 24.32
CA ALA A 13 6.97 -19.14 25.31
C ALA A 13 5.57 -19.27 24.67
N PRO A 14 4.66 -20.08 25.27
CA PRO A 14 3.29 -20.18 24.79
C PRO A 14 2.53 -18.88 25.07
N LEU A 15 1.86 -18.34 24.03
CA LEU A 15 0.96 -17.19 24.15
C LEU A 15 -0.48 -17.67 24.28
N SER A 16 -1.20 -17.18 25.29
CA SER A 16 -2.65 -17.38 25.41
C SER A 16 -3.38 -16.66 24.27
N THR A 17 -4.60 -17.06 23.94
CA THR A 17 -5.41 -16.42 22.89
C THR A 17 -5.60 -14.93 23.16
N ARG A 18 -5.82 -14.54 24.41
CA ARG A 18 -5.94 -13.12 24.82
C ARG A 18 -4.66 -12.34 24.53
N GLN A 19 -3.48 -12.92 24.78
CA GLN A 19 -2.20 -12.31 24.50
C GLN A 19 -1.94 -12.20 23.00
N GLN A 20 -2.35 -13.19 22.20
CA GLN A 20 -2.26 -13.14 20.73
C GLN A 20 -3.11 -12.00 20.15
N ILE A 21 -4.37 -11.86 20.61
CA ILE A 21 -5.25 -10.76 20.21
C ILE A 21 -4.67 -9.41 20.62
N SER A 22 -4.22 -9.29 21.89
CA SER A 22 -3.61 -8.05 22.39
C SER A 22 -2.37 -7.65 21.61
N LEU A 23 -1.49 -8.60 21.28
CA LEU A 23 -0.29 -8.37 20.46
C LEU A 23 -0.67 -7.91 19.05
N THR A 24 -1.62 -8.60 18.42
CA THR A 24 -2.13 -8.23 17.09
C THR A 24 -2.68 -6.80 17.08
N LEU A 25 -3.53 -6.44 18.04
CA LEU A 25 -4.09 -5.09 18.14
C LEU A 25 -3.01 -4.02 18.37
N GLN A 26 -2.05 -4.29 19.27
CA GLN A 26 -0.95 -3.36 19.55
C GLN A 26 -0.08 -3.05 18.33
N LEU A 27 0.11 -4.04 17.46
CA LEU A 27 0.92 -3.89 16.25
C LEU A 27 0.09 -3.34 15.07
N SER A 28 -1.17 -3.72 14.98
CA SER A 28 -2.05 -3.25 13.91
C SER A 28 -2.41 -1.78 14.05
N TRP A 29 -2.63 -1.28 15.28
CA TRP A 29 -3.08 0.09 15.50
C TRP A 29 -2.16 1.16 14.88
N PRO A 30 -0.83 1.18 15.13
CA PRO A 30 0.04 2.16 14.51
C PRO A 30 0.10 2.01 12.98
N ALA A 31 0.00 0.78 12.46
CA ALA A 31 -0.02 0.53 11.03
C ALA A 31 -1.33 0.99 10.37
N ILE A 32 -2.48 0.83 11.04
CA ILE A 32 -3.77 1.38 10.59
C ILE A 32 -3.70 2.91 10.52
N MET A 33 -3.18 3.55 11.57
CA MET A 33 -3.03 5.01 11.59
C MET A 33 -2.12 5.51 10.47
N ALA A 34 -1.04 4.78 10.15
CA ALA A 34 -0.18 5.10 9.02
C ALA A 34 -0.94 5.04 7.68
N GLN A 35 -1.74 4.00 7.45
CA GLN A 35 -2.52 3.87 6.22
C GLN A 35 -3.61 4.95 6.09
N LEU A 36 -4.27 5.29 7.19
CA LEU A 36 -5.23 6.39 7.20
C LEU A 36 -4.56 7.73 6.92
N ALA A 37 -3.37 7.99 7.49
CA ALA A 37 -2.60 9.20 7.21
C ALA A 37 -2.23 9.30 5.72
N THR A 38 -1.82 8.20 5.09
CA THR A 38 -1.51 8.16 3.66
C THR A 38 -2.72 8.55 2.81
N ILE A 39 -3.91 8.04 3.13
CA ILE A 39 -5.13 8.40 2.40
C ILE A 39 -5.51 9.86 2.62
N ILE A 40 -5.44 10.34 3.85
CA ILE A 40 -5.71 11.76 4.16
C ILE A 40 -4.75 12.66 3.38
N MET A 41 -3.47 12.31 3.31
CA MET A 41 -2.46 13.02 2.52
C MET A 41 -2.87 13.09 1.03
N GLN A 42 -3.23 11.95 0.42
CA GLN A 42 -3.66 11.90 -0.99
C GLN A 42 -4.91 12.77 -1.25
N TYR A 43 -5.86 12.82 -0.31
CA TYR A 43 -7.03 13.69 -0.42
C TYR A 43 -6.66 15.18 -0.36
N ILE A 44 -5.75 15.55 0.55
CA ILE A 44 -5.29 16.92 0.69
C ILE A 44 -4.54 17.35 -0.57
N ASP A 45 -3.66 16.50 -1.11
CA ASP A 45 -2.93 16.75 -2.35
C ASP A 45 -3.87 16.97 -3.53
N ALA A 46 -4.85 16.08 -3.69
CA ALA A 46 -5.85 16.21 -4.73
C ALA A 46 -6.66 17.51 -4.60
N ALA A 47 -7.01 17.91 -3.36
CA ALA A 47 -7.71 19.16 -3.10
C ALA A 47 -6.84 20.39 -3.37
N MET A 48 -5.54 20.34 -3.06
CA MET A 48 -4.60 21.43 -3.32
C MET A 48 -4.33 21.59 -4.81
N VAL A 49 -4.11 20.49 -5.55
CA VAL A 49 -3.96 20.51 -7.01
C VAL A 49 -5.27 20.93 -7.68
N GLY A 50 -6.42 20.52 -7.14
CA GLY A 50 -7.75 20.94 -7.62
C GLY A 50 -7.97 22.46 -7.62
N ARG A 51 -7.35 23.18 -6.70
CA ARG A 51 -7.39 24.67 -6.64
C ARG A 51 -6.60 25.34 -7.75
N LEU A 52 -5.69 24.64 -8.43
CA LEU A 52 -4.96 25.18 -9.58
C LEU A 52 -5.83 25.24 -10.83
N GLY A 53 -6.81 24.33 -10.94
CA GLY A 53 -7.75 24.25 -12.05
C GLY A 53 -7.98 22.84 -12.57
N ALA A 54 -8.94 22.71 -13.48
CA ALA A 54 -9.34 21.43 -14.05
C ALA A 54 -8.22 20.81 -14.92
N SER A 55 -7.49 21.62 -15.68
CA SER A 55 -6.40 21.18 -16.55
C SER A 55 -5.26 20.55 -15.74
N GLN A 56 -4.85 21.17 -14.62
CA GLN A 56 -3.81 20.67 -13.71
C GLN A 56 -4.24 19.38 -13.01
N SER A 57 -5.49 19.32 -12.55
CA SER A 57 -6.04 18.09 -11.96
C SER A 57 -6.09 16.94 -12.97
N ALA A 58 -6.47 17.23 -14.22
CA ALA A 58 -6.46 16.25 -15.29
C ALA A 58 -5.05 15.76 -15.62
N ALA A 59 -4.06 16.66 -15.60
CA ALA A 59 -2.64 16.33 -15.83
C ALA A 59 -2.11 15.33 -14.78
N VAL A 60 -2.37 15.57 -13.48
CA VAL A 60 -1.96 14.66 -12.39
C VAL A 60 -2.74 13.34 -12.48
N GLY A 61 -4.04 13.39 -12.69
CA GLY A 61 -4.89 12.20 -12.85
C GLY A 61 -4.46 11.31 -14.00
N LEU A 62 -4.03 11.89 -15.13
CA LEU A 62 -3.54 11.16 -16.30
C LEU A 62 -2.37 10.21 -15.94
N VAL A 63 -1.40 10.69 -15.20
CA VAL A 63 -0.18 9.93 -14.86
C VAL A 63 -0.32 9.09 -13.60
N ALA A 64 -1.44 9.21 -12.87
CA ALA A 64 -1.66 8.53 -11.60
C ALA A 64 -1.47 7.00 -11.68
N SER A 65 -2.04 6.34 -12.68
CA SER A 65 -1.88 4.89 -12.86
C SER A 65 -0.42 4.48 -13.07
N THR A 66 0.37 5.33 -13.73
CA THR A 66 1.78 5.09 -13.97
C THR A 66 2.59 5.30 -12.68
N THR A 67 2.30 6.35 -11.90
CA THR A 67 2.95 6.56 -10.59
C THR A 67 2.65 5.41 -9.63
N TRP A 68 1.42 4.92 -9.60
CA TRP A 68 1.04 3.75 -8.78
C TRP A 68 1.78 2.47 -9.20
N LEU A 69 2.02 2.28 -10.50
CA LEU A 69 2.80 1.14 -10.99
C LEU A 69 4.25 1.21 -10.51
N PHE A 70 4.93 2.35 -10.68
CA PHE A 70 6.31 2.52 -10.24
C PHE A 70 6.45 2.42 -8.72
N GLY A 71 5.53 3.04 -7.96
CA GLY A 71 5.46 2.90 -6.50
C GLY A 71 5.22 1.46 -6.06
N GLY A 72 4.33 0.74 -6.74
CA GLY A 72 4.05 -0.68 -6.49
C GLY A 72 5.25 -1.59 -6.74
N LEU A 73 6.03 -1.33 -7.79
CA LEU A 73 7.28 -2.06 -8.07
C LEU A 73 8.35 -1.78 -7.00
N SER A 74 8.47 -0.53 -6.56
CA SER A 74 9.35 -0.13 -5.45
C SER A 74 8.98 -0.84 -4.15
N TYR A 75 7.69 -0.88 -3.81
CA TYR A 75 7.18 -1.63 -2.67
C TYR A 75 7.50 -3.14 -2.77
N ALA A 76 7.28 -3.74 -3.93
CA ALA A 76 7.54 -5.17 -4.15
C ALA A 76 9.02 -5.52 -3.96
N ALA A 77 9.94 -4.67 -4.43
CA ALA A 77 11.38 -4.85 -4.25
C ALA A 77 11.77 -4.84 -2.76
N ALA A 78 11.23 -3.90 -1.97
CA ALA A 78 11.48 -3.84 -0.53
C ALA A 78 10.87 -5.04 0.21
N MET A 79 9.67 -5.49 -0.21
CA MET A 79 8.89 -6.52 0.47
C MET A 79 9.64 -7.84 0.61
N GLY A 80 10.38 -8.26 -0.41
CA GLY A 80 11.19 -9.48 -0.38
C GLY A 80 12.20 -9.47 0.79
N PHE A 81 12.93 -8.37 0.96
CA PHE A 81 13.87 -8.20 2.05
C PHE A 81 13.19 -8.08 3.42
N ASN A 82 12.06 -7.37 3.49
CA ASN A 82 11.31 -7.18 4.74
C ASN A 82 10.81 -8.52 5.31
N VAL A 83 10.32 -9.41 4.44
CA VAL A 83 9.89 -10.77 4.85
C VAL A 83 11.07 -11.59 5.37
N LEU A 84 12.20 -11.57 4.65
CA LEU A 84 13.41 -12.30 5.09
C LEU A 84 13.92 -11.78 6.44
N THR A 85 13.96 -10.46 6.62
CA THR A 85 14.33 -9.85 7.90
C THR A 85 13.41 -10.29 9.02
N ALA A 86 12.07 -10.30 8.81
CA ALA A 86 11.13 -10.76 9.81
C ALA A 86 11.39 -12.22 10.22
N GLN A 87 11.68 -13.09 9.25
CA GLN A 87 11.99 -14.49 9.49
C GLN A 87 13.32 -14.66 10.26
N ARG A 88 14.40 -13.92 9.90
CA ARG A 88 15.69 -13.99 10.60
C ARG A 88 15.61 -13.44 12.02
N VAL A 89 14.88 -12.35 12.22
CA VAL A 89 14.61 -11.80 13.56
C VAL A 89 13.82 -12.79 14.40
N GLY A 90 12.81 -13.45 13.83
CA GLY A 90 12.03 -14.48 14.51
C GLY A 90 12.86 -15.69 14.90
N GLY A 91 13.81 -16.11 14.07
CA GLY A 91 14.75 -17.20 14.33
C GLY A 91 15.92 -16.84 15.27
N GLY A 92 16.04 -15.57 15.69
CA GLY A 92 17.14 -15.12 16.55
C GLY A 92 18.45 -14.81 15.81
N HIS A 93 18.47 -14.91 14.47
CA HIS A 93 19.66 -14.68 13.62
C HIS A 93 19.84 -13.18 13.31
N LEU A 94 20.15 -12.38 14.34
CA LEU A 94 20.17 -10.91 14.24
C LEU A 94 21.29 -10.39 13.31
N ALA A 95 22.46 -11.04 13.28
CA ALA A 95 23.55 -10.67 12.39
C ALA A 95 23.15 -10.83 10.90
N GLU A 96 22.45 -11.92 10.58
CA GLU A 96 21.91 -12.13 9.23
C GLU A 96 20.83 -11.08 8.88
N ALA A 97 19.95 -10.75 9.84
CA ALA A 97 18.96 -9.70 9.64
C ALA A 97 19.59 -8.33 9.33
N ARG A 98 20.70 -7.98 10.02
CA ARG A 98 21.47 -6.77 9.74
C ARG A 98 22.16 -6.81 8.36
N ASN A 99 22.67 -7.98 7.96
CA ASN A 99 23.22 -8.13 6.62
C ASN A 99 22.15 -7.99 5.53
N ILE A 100 20.94 -8.53 5.76
CA ILE A 100 19.79 -8.35 4.85
C ILE A 100 19.41 -6.87 4.74
N LEU A 101 19.42 -6.11 5.84
CA LEU A 101 19.21 -4.65 5.80
C LEU A 101 20.24 -3.96 4.90
N LYS A 102 21.55 -4.29 5.02
CA LYS A 102 22.59 -3.71 4.17
C LYS A 102 22.37 -4.03 2.70
N GLN A 103 22.05 -5.30 2.40
CA GLN A 103 21.71 -5.72 1.03
C GLN A 103 20.47 -4.98 0.50
N ALA A 104 19.42 -4.83 1.31
CA ALA A 104 18.21 -4.11 0.96
C ALA A 104 18.50 -2.64 0.62
N LEU A 105 19.28 -1.95 1.45
CA LEU A 105 19.65 -0.56 1.19
C LEU A 105 20.41 -0.42 -0.13
N VAL A 106 21.40 -1.27 -0.39
CA VAL A 106 22.19 -1.17 -1.62
C VAL A 106 21.37 -1.56 -2.85
N LEU A 107 20.72 -2.73 -2.83
CA LEU A 107 20.06 -3.28 -4.01
C LEU A 107 18.74 -2.57 -4.35
N CYS A 108 17.94 -2.23 -3.33
CA CYS A 108 16.69 -1.51 -3.57
C CYS A 108 16.94 -0.07 -4.00
N LEU A 109 17.95 0.62 -3.44
CA LEU A 109 18.30 1.96 -3.91
C LEU A 109 18.90 1.92 -5.33
N ALA A 110 19.77 0.96 -5.66
CA ALA A 110 20.26 0.79 -7.02
C ALA A 110 19.09 0.51 -8.00
N PHE A 111 18.16 -0.37 -7.62
CA PHE A 111 16.95 -0.62 -8.39
C PHE A 111 16.12 0.65 -8.60
N SER A 112 15.90 1.44 -7.53
CA SER A 112 15.09 2.66 -7.62
C SER A 112 15.75 3.74 -8.49
N VAL A 113 17.09 3.83 -8.51
CA VAL A 113 17.80 4.74 -9.43
C VAL A 113 17.57 4.33 -10.88
N VAL A 114 17.64 3.03 -11.20
CA VAL A 114 17.33 2.52 -12.54
C VAL A 114 15.87 2.83 -12.91
N MET A 115 14.94 2.58 -11.99
CA MET A 115 13.52 2.88 -12.20
C MET A 115 13.27 4.38 -12.36
N ALA A 116 13.95 5.22 -11.59
CA ALA A 116 13.90 6.67 -11.70
C ALA A 116 14.40 7.15 -13.08
N ALA A 117 15.51 6.61 -13.57
CA ALA A 117 16.03 6.93 -14.90
C ALA A 117 15.07 6.51 -16.02
N LEU A 118 14.48 5.31 -15.93
CA LEU A 118 13.48 4.83 -16.88
C LEU A 118 12.21 5.69 -16.85
N ALA A 119 11.70 6.00 -15.65
CA ALA A 119 10.51 6.83 -15.48
C ALA A 119 10.77 8.27 -15.98
N ALA A 120 11.91 8.85 -15.67
CA ALA A 120 12.31 10.17 -16.17
C ALA A 120 12.42 10.20 -17.71
N ALA A 121 12.97 9.16 -18.32
CA ALA A 121 13.02 9.03 -19.78
C ALA A 121 11.61 8.91 -20.40
N LEU A 122 10.67 8.30 -19.69
CA LEU A 122 9.26 8.19 -20.11
C LEU A 122 8.46 9.47 -19.88
N SER A 123 8.92 10.42 -19.06
CA SER A 123 8.14 11.60 -18.67
C SER A 123 7.67 12.45 -19.85
N ALA A 124 8.54 12.68 -20.83
CA ALA A 124 8.19 13.47 -22.00
C ALA A 124 7.23 12.76 -22.99
N PRO A 125 7.42 11.48 -23.38
CA PRO A 125 6.52 10.79 -24.28
C PRO A 125 5.22 10.27 -23.58
N LEU A 126 5.16 10.20 -22.25
CA LEU A 126 4.05 9.59 -21.51
C LEU A 126 2.68 10.21 -21.82
N PRO A 127 2.50 11.56 -21.82
CA PRO A 127 1.19 12.13 -22.15
C PRO A 127 0.74 11.81 -23.58
N GLN A 128 1.68 11.71 -24.53
CA GLN A 128 1.39 11.34 -25.93
C GLN A 128 0.96 9.88 -26.03
N LEU A 129 1.67 8.97 -25.33
CA LEU A 129 1.35 7.55 -25.26
C LEU A 129 -0.05 7.32 -24.65
N LEU A 130 -0.43 8.15 -23.68
CA LEU A 130 -1.74 8.12 -23.05
C LEU A 130 -2.82 8.90 -23.83
N ARG A 131 -2.49 9.41 -25.04
CA ARG A 131 -3.39 10.15 -25.94
C ARG A 131 -4.06 11.35 -25.25
N ALA A 132 -3.30 12.08 -24.45
CA ALA A 132 -3.78 13.26 -23.77
C ALA A 132 -3.85 14.48 -24.72
N ASP A 133 -4.66 15.47 -24.35
CA ASP A 133 -4.69 16.75 -25.01
C ASP A 133 -3.38 17.51 -24.82
N GLN A 134 -2.94 18.23 -25.83
CA GLN A 134 -1.65 18.96 -25.83
C GLN A 134 -1.56 19.99 -24.70
N GLU A 135 -2.70 20.54 -24.28
CA GLU A 135 -2.79 21.53 -23.21
C GLU A 135 -2.23 21.04 -21.87
N ILE A 136 -2.41 19.75 -21.57
CA ILE A 136 -1.97 19.17 -20.27
C ILE A 136 -0.61 18.46 -20.34
N TRP A 137 0.01 18.36 -21.52
CA TRP A 137 1.27 17.62 -21.67
C TRP A 137 2.39 18.14 -20.78
N ARG A 138 2.54 19.47 -20.74
CA ARG A 138 3.61 20.11 -19.95
C ARG A 138 3.47 19.82 -18.47
N ASP A 139 2.27 19.99 -17.93
CA ASP A 139 1.99 19.78 -16.51
C ASP A 139 2.11 18.31 -16.11
N ALA A 140 1.59 17.40 -16.94
CA ALA A 140 1.68 15.96 -16.72
C ALA A 140 3.15 15.46 -16.77
N SER A 141 3.91 15.92 -17.79
CA SER A 141 5.33 15.56 -17.93
C SER A 141 6.18 16.12 -16.78
N ALA A 142 5.94 17.38 -16.37
CA ALA A 142 6.67 18.01 -15.28
C ALA A 142 6.38 17.31 -13.94
N TYR A 143 5.11 17.04 -13.63
CA TYR A 143 4.73 16.28 -12.45
C TYR A 143 5.40 14.90 -12.41
N PHE A 144 5.28 14.14 -13.51
CA PHE A 144 5.82 12.78 -13.57
C PHE A 144 7.35 12.76 -13.54
N LEU A 145 8.02 13.75 -14.15
CA LEU A 145 9.48 13.88 -14.07
C LEU A 145 9.93 14.11 -12.64
N VAL A 146 9.33 15.06 -11.93
CA VAL A 146 9.68 15.34 -10.53
C VAL A 146 9.42 14.12 -9.65
N TYR A 147 8.23 13.49 -9.77
CA TYR A 147 7.92 12.23 -9.09
C TYR A 147 9.01 11.16 -9.34
N SER A 148 9.44 11.02 -10.61
CA SER A 148 10.45 10.02 -10.99
C SER A 148 11.80 10.25 -10.29
N LEU A 149 12.20 11.49 -10.11
CA LEU A 149 13.46 11.85 -9.42
C LEU A 149 13.40 11.51 -7.92
N PHE A 150 12.20 11.47 -7.31
CA PHE A 150 12.00 11.09 -5.91
C PHE A 150 11.72 9.61 -5.67
N LEU A 151 11.69 8.76 -6.72
CA LEU A 151 11.58 7.30 -6.55
C LEU A 151 12.64 6.69 -5.60
N PRO A 152 13.90 7.16 -5.56
CA PRO A 152 14.86 6.70 -4.55
C PRO A 152 14.49 7.10 -3.11
N ALA A 153 13.82 8.24 -2.91
CA ALA A 153 13.31 8.65 -1.58
C ALA A 153 12.16 7.75 -1.13
N LEU A 154 11.18 7.51 -2.00
CA LEU A 154 10.10 6.55 -1.78
C LEU A 154 10.64 5.14 -1.49
N GLN A 155 11.66 4.70 -2.22
CA GLN A 155 12.29 3.40 -2.00
C GLN A 155 13.00 3.33 -0.64
N LEU A 156 13.68 4.40 -0.24
CA LEU A 156 14.34 4.50 1.05
C LEU A 156 13.32 4.36 2.19
N ASP A 157 12.18 5.05 2.08
CA ASP A 157 11.08 4.94 3.05
C ASP A 157 10.52 3.51 3.09
N ASN A 158 10.19 2.91 1.95
CA ASN A 158 9.69 1.53 1.86
C ASN A 158 10.64 0.51 2.50
N VAL A 159 11.94 0.65 2.29
CA VAL A 159 12.94 -0.24 2.89
C VAL A 159 13.04 0.00 4.39
N THR A 160 13.26 1.24 4.82
CA THR A 160 13.54 1.54 6.23
C THR A 160 12.32 1.33 7.12
N ALA A 161 11.14 1.78 6.69
CA ALA A 161 9.88 1.52 7.39
C ALA A 161 9.58 0.03 7.45
N GLY A 162 9.69 -0.70 6.33
CA GLY A 162 9.44 -2.12 6.26
C GLY A 162 10.42 -2.96 7.09
N GLN A 163 11.70 -2.59 7.13
CA GLN A 163 12.70 -3.24 7.97
C GLN A 163 12.40 -3.04 9.47
N LEU A 164 11.99 -1.84 9.90
CA LEU A 164 11.54 -1.59 11.27
C LEU A 164 10.28 -2.40 11.61
N GLN A 165 9.30 -2.42 10.70
CA GLN A 165 8.10 -3.23 10.87
C GLN A 165 8.45 -4.71 11.01
N ALA A 166 9.39 -5.24 10.23
CA ALA A 166 9.87 -6.62 10.30
C ALA A 166 10.43 -6.97 11.67
N THR A 167 11.01 -6.02 12.41
CA THR A 167 11.44 -6.19 13.80
C THR A 167 10.32 -6.08 14.83
N GLY A 168 9.09 -5.79 14.43
CA GLY A 168 7.97 -5.55 15.33
C GLY A 168 7.83 -4.10 15.80
N ASN A 169 8.68 -3.20 15.35
CA ASN A 169 8.53 -1.77 15.62
C ASN A 169 7.57 -1.13 14.59
N MET A 170 6.27 -1.30 14.80
CA MET A 170 5.24 -0.64 14.00
C MET A 170 5.03 0.82 14.38
N ARG A 171 5.42 1.19 15.62
CA ARG A 171 5.13 2.51 16.19
C ARG A 171 5.95 3.62 15.53
N THR A 172 7.25 3.40 15.34
CA THR A 172 8.14 4.43 14.75
C THR A 172 7.74 4.75 13.30
N PRO A 173 7.61 3.78 12.38
CA PRO A 173 7.12 4.07 11.03
C PRO A 173 5.72 4.68 11.02
N GLY A 174 4.82 4.22 11.91
CA GLY A 174 3.46 4.76 11.99
C GLY A 174 3.43 6.25 12.37
N ILE A 175 4.22 6.67 13.36
CA ILE A 175 4.35 8.08 13.74
C ILE A 175 4.99 8.89 12.61
N CYS A 176 6.03 8.35 11.99
CA CYS A 176 6.73 9.00 10.88
C CYS A 176 5.81 9.25 9.69
N MET A 177 4.91 8.31 9.39
CA MET A 177 3.92 8.47 8.30
C MET A 177 2.93 9.61 8.60
N VAL A 178 2.47 9.73 9.85
CA VAL A 178 1.61 10.86 10.26
C VAL A 178 2.37 12.20 10.17
N LEU A 179 3.65 12.21 10.57
CA LEU A 179 4.50 13.40 10.43
C LEU A 179 4.76 13.73 8.95
N MET A 180 4.94 12.72 8.11
CA MET A 180 5.10 12.90 6.66
C MET A 180 3.88 13.59 6.05
N CYS A 181 2.67 13.19 6.43
CA CYS A 181 1.44 13.86 6.01
C CYS A 181 1.45 15.36 6.39
N GLY A 182 1.88 15.71 7.61
CA GLY A 182 2.01 17.11 8.03
C GLY A 182 3.06 17.88 7.24
N LEU A 183 4.23 17.29 7.00
CA LEU A 183 5.30 17.90 6.20
C LEU A 183 4.87 18.09 4.74
N ASP A 184 4.20 17.10 4.16
CA ASP A 184 3.69 17.15 2.80
C ASP A 184 2.72 18.33 2.60
N VAL A 185 1.76 18.52 3.50
CA VAL A 185 0.84 19.66 3.44
C VAL A 185 1.59 21.00 3.49
N VAL A 186 2.60 21.13 4.34
CA VAL A 186 3.41 22.34 4.43
C VAL A 186 4.22 22.56 3.16
N PHE A 187 4.91 21.55 2.66
CA PHE A 187 5.71 21.66 1.43
C PHE A 187 4.82 21.92 0.21
N ASN A 188 3.68 21.26 0.10
CA ASN A 188 2.72 21.49 -0.96
C ASN A 188 2.19 22.93 -0.93
N ALA A 189 1.90 23.48 0.26
CA ALA A 189 1.51 24.88 0.40
C ALA A 189 2.59 25.84 -0.11
N LEU A 190 3.88 25.53 0.15
CA LEU A 190 5.01 26.34 -0.26
C LEU A 190 5.37 26.22 -1.74
N PHE A 191 5.20 25.04 -2.34
CA PHE A 191 5.67 24.80 -3.70
C PHE A 191 4.58 24.90 -4.76
N ILE A 192 3.35 24.53 -4.44
CA ILE A 192 2.23 24.56 -5.41
C ILE A 192 1.83 25.99 -5.76
N PHE A 193 1.61 26.82 -4.73
CA PHE A 193 1.00 28.13 -4.90
C PHE A 193 2.04 29.25 -5.02
N PRO A 194 1.74 30.34 -5.77
CA PRO A 194 2.57 31.53 -5.77
C PRO A 194 2.47 32.29 -4.44
N THR A 195 3.46 33.10 -4.16
CA THR A 195 3.53 33.96 -2.95
C THR A 195 2.27 34.81 -2.81
N GLY A 196 1.67 34.81 -1.63
CA GLY A 196 0.48 35.60 -1.30
C GLY A 196 -0.85 34.90 -1.59
N THR A 197 -0.86 33.69 -2.17
CA THR A 197 -2.10 32.90 -2.42
C THR A 197 -2.67 32.35 -1.12
N ILE A 198 -1.79 31.90 -0.20
CA ILE A 198 -2.20 31.40 1.12
C ILE A 198 -1.93 32.48 2.16
N GLN A 199 -3.00 32.95 2.80
CA GLN A 199 -2.94 33.94 3.88
C GLN A 199 -3.33 33.29 5.20
N LEU A 200 -2.46 33.37 6.19
CA LEU A 200 -2.71 32.99 7.58
C LEU A 200 -2.85 34.28 8.42
N GLY A 201 -4.07 34.84 8.46
CA GLY A 201 -4.30 36.16 9.02
C GLY A 201 -3.61 37.26 8.21
N GLU A 202 -2.73 38.03 8.84
CA GLU A 202 -1.93 39.09 8.18
C GLU A 202 -0.64 38.55 7.51
N LEU A 203 -0.29 37.27 7.73
CA LEU A 203 0.93 36.69 7.22
C LEU A 203 0.66 36.02 5.84
N SER A 204 1.24 36.59 4.79
CA SER A 204 1.27 35.92 3.47
C SER A 204 2.40 34.89 3.44
N LEU A 205 2.08 33.61 3.18
CA LEU A 205 3.10 32.59 3.03
C LEU A 205 3.88 32.80 1.73
N PRO A 206 5.23 32.66 1.77
CA PRO A 206 6.02 32.60 0.55
C PRO A 206 5.66 31.34 -0.24
N GLY A 207 5.56 31.44 -1.54
CA GLY A 207 5.24 30.30 -2.40
C GLY A 207 6.04 30.33 -3.70
N ALA A 208 6.44 29.16 -4.19
CA ALA A 208 7.25 29.03 -5.40
C ALA A 208 6.42 29.04 -6.69
N GLY A 209 5.10 28.77 -6.61
CA GLY A 209 4.19 28.80 -7.77
C GLY A 209 4.51 27.77 -8.83
N LEU A 210 5.04 26.61 -8.45
CA LEU A 210 5.44 25.54 -9.38
C LEU A 210 4.27 24.68 -9.87
N GLY A 211 3.05 24.94 -9.37
CA GLY A 211 1.85 24.22 -9.79
C GLY A 211 1.94 22.71 -9.56
N THR A 212 1.65 21.90 -10.58
CA THR A 212 1.66 20.43 -10.51
C THR A 212 3.03 19.86 -10.16
N ALA A 213 4.11 20.42 -10.71
CA ALA A 213 5.49 20.02 -10.37
C ALA A 213 5.80 20.30 -8.90
N GLY A 214 5.22 21.39 -8.33
CA GLY A 214 5.32 21.74 -6.90
C GLY A 214 4.69 20.69 -6.00
N ALA A 215 3.56 20.08 -6.41
CA ALA A 215 2.92 19.00 -5.67
C ALA A 215 3.84 17.76 -5.60
N ALA A 216 4.39 17.32 -6.73
CA ALA A 216 5.33 16.20 -6.74
C ALA A 216 6.60 16.49 -5.94
N LEU A 217 7.10 17.73 -5.96
CA LEU A 217 8.28 18.17 -5.21
C LEU A 217 8.01 18.16 -3.70
N GLY A 218 6.83 18.67 -3.27
CA GLY A 218 6.44 18.71 -1.87
C GLY A 218 6.35 17.31 -1.26
N THR A 219 5.62 16.43 -1.93
CA THR A 219 5.49 15.01 -1.52
C THR A 219 6.85 14.31 -1.51
N GLY A 220 7.66 14.48 -2.56
CA GLY A 220 8.99 13.85 -2.65
C GLY A 220 9.95 14.33 -1.56
N LEU A 221 9.92 15.61 -1.19
CA LEU A 221 10.72 16.15 -0.08
C LEU A 221 10.24 15.66 1.28
N ALA A 222 8.93 15.51 1.50
CA ALA A 222 8.38 14.93 2.71
C ALA A 222 8.81 13.45 2.86
N GLU A 223 8.72 12.66 1.79
CA GLU A 223 9.20 11.28 1.74
C GLU A 223 10.71 11.19 2.01
N LEU A 224 11.51 12.07 1.39
CA LEU A 224 12.95 12.11 1.61
C LEU A 224 13.31 12.44 3.07
N ALA A 225 12.66 13.45 3.66
CA ALA A 225 12.91 13.84 5.03
C ALA A 225 12.61 12.70 6.02
N VAL A 226 11.46 12.04 5.84
CA VAL A 226 11.05 10.90 6.67
C VAL A 226 11.91 9.68 6.41
N GLY A 227 12.21 9.36 5.14
CA GLY A 227 13.10 8.26 4.79
C GLY A 227 14.50 8.39 5.37
N LEU A 228 15.08 9.61 5.36
CA LEU A 228 16.38 9.89 6.00
C LEU A 228 16.31 9.77 7.52
N TYR A 229 15.24 10.24 8.15
CA TYR A 229 15.04 10.06 9.59
C TYR A 229 14.90 8.58 9.96
N LEU A 230 14.11 7.81 9.21
CA LEU A 230 13.95 6.37 9.43
C LEU A 230 15.28 5.62 9.20
N LEU A 231 16.05 6.02 8.19
CA LEU A 231 17.40 5.48 7.97
C LEU A 231 18.30 5.72 9.17
N TYR A 232 18.35 6.97 9.64
CA TYR A 232 19.10 7.29 10.87
C TYR A 232 18.65 6.43 12.04
N PHE A 233 17.32 6.28 12.24
CA PHE A 233 16.76 5.49 13.33
C PHE A 233 17.15 4.00 13.22
N VAL A 234 17.03 3.41 12.02
CA VAL A 234 17.39 2.00 11.77
C VAL A 234 18.87 1.76 12.05
N LEU A 235 19.74 2.65 11.57
CA LEU A 235 21.18 2.46 11.65
C LEU A 235 21.76 2.68 13.07
N HIS A 236 21.15 3.60 13.86
CA HIS A 236 21.74 4.05 15.13
C HIS A 236 20.86 3.77 16.36
N ARG A 237 19.54 3.78 16.22
CA ARG A 237 18.60 3.70 17.35
C ARG A 237 17.88 2.37 17.47
N SER A 238 17.84 1.55 16.41
CA SER A 238 17.15 0.26 16.43
C SER A 238 17.87 -0.72 17.36
N PRO A 239 17.19 -1.35 18.32
CA PRO A 239 17.82 -2.35 19.21
C PRO A 239 18.17 -3.66 18.48
N VAL A 240 17.58 -3.91 17.30
CA VAL A 240 17.71 -5.16 16.53
C VAL A 240 18.59 -4.98 15.31
N LEU A 241 18.41 -3.88 14.58
CA LEU A 241 19.01 -3.64 13.26
C LEU A 241 20.17 -2.64 13.28
N ARG A 242 20.52 -2.09 14.46
CA ARG A 242 21.68 -1.20 14.58
C ARG A 242 22.91 -1.86 14.00
N LEU A 243 23.56 -1.18 13.04
CA LEU A 243 24.74 -1.70 12.40
C LEU A 243 25.97 -1.65 13.34
N GLU A 244 26.68 -2.74 13.41
CA GLU A 244 27.96 -2.85 14.11
C GLU A 244 29.11 -2.65 13.10
N ARG A 245 30.12 -1.88 13.49
CA ARG A 245 31.26 -1.55 12.61
C ARG A 245 32.06 -2.77 12.13
N SER A 246 32.01 -3.86 12.88
CA SER A 246 32.72 -5.12 12.57
C SER A 246 32.03 -5.95 11.48
N GLU A 247 30.77 -5.69 11.18
CA GLU A 247 29.99 -6.50 10.24
C GLU A 247 30.19 -6.01 8.79
N GLN A 248 30.82 -6.83 7.97
CA GLN A 248 31.01 -6.58 6.54
C GLN A 248 29.72 -6.91 5.77
N LEU A 249 29.47 -6.19 4.66
CA LEU A 249 28.42 -6.52 3.73
C LEU A 249 28.79 -7.80 2.99
N HIS A 250 27.98 -8.82 3.13
CA HIS A 250 28.15 -10.08 2.42
C HIS A 250 26.94 -10.36 1.54
N PHE A 251 27.16 -10.59 0.23
CA PHE A 251 26.11 -10.97 -0.71
C PHE A 251 25.99 -12.49 -0.75
N ASP A 252 24.87 -13.00 -0.25
CA ASP A 252 24.53 -14.42 -0.35
C ASP A 252 23.53 -14.64 -1.49
N ARG A 253 23.97 -15.42 -2.48
CA ARG A 253 23.15 -15.77 -3.65
C ARG A 253 21.88 -16.52 -3.27
N THR A 254 21.91 -17.28 -2.19
CA THR A 254 20.75 -18.04 -1.70
C THR A 254 19.70 -17.09 -1.15
N GLN A 255 20.11 -16.14 -0.31
CA GLN A 255 19.21 -15.11 0.24
C GLN A 255 18.64 -14.23 -0.89
N LEU A 256 19.46 -13.83 -1.86
CA LEU A 256 19.02 -13.03 -2.99
C LEU A 256 17.99 -13.79 -3.87
N ARG A 257 18.23 -15.07 -4.14
CA ARG A 257 17.27 -15.92 -4.87
C ARG A 257 15.94 -16.05 -4.11
N LEU A 258 16.00 -16.19 -2.79
CA LEU A 258 14.81 -16.29 -1.96
C LEU A 258 14.04 -14.96 -1.93
N MET A 259 14.74 -13.85 -1.82
CA MET A 259 14.15 -12.50 -1.92
C MET A 259 13.42 -12.34 -3.26
N LEU A 260 14.06 -12.66 -4.39
CA LEU A 260 13.46 -12.57 -5.71
C LEU A 260 12.25 -13.49 -5.85
N ARG A 261 12.29 -14.69 -5.27
CA ARG A 261 11.15 -15.62 -5.25
C ARG A 261 9.93 -15.05 -4.52
N ILE A 262 10.14 -14.19 -3.52
CA ILE A 262 9.07 -13.51 -2.79
C ILE A 262 8.65 -12.23 -3.53
N ALA A 263 9.60 -11.42 -3.97
CA ALA A 263 9.36 -10.11 -4.56
C ALA A 263 8.75 -10.19 -5.98
N ALA A 264 9.21 -11.12 -6.84
CA ALA A 264 8.77 -11.19 -8.22
C ALA A 264 7.26 -11.47 -8.38
N PRO A 265 6.63 -12.40 -7.65
CA PRO A 265 5.18 -12.55 -7.70
C PRO A 265 4.44 -11.28 -7.25
N VAL A 266 4.92 -10.59 -6.20
CA VAL A 266 4.30 -9.35 -5.72
C VAL A 266 4.45 -8.23 -6.77
N ALA A 267 5.60 -8.11 -7.43
CA ALA A 267 5.79 -7.18 -8.53
C ALA A 267 4.84 -7.48 -9.71
N SER A 268 4.75 -8.76 -10.11
CA SER A 268 3.80 -9.20 -11.14
C SER A 268 2.36 -8.89 -10.78
N GLU A 269 1.99 -9.07 -9.50
CA GLU A 269 0.66 -8.70 -8.99
C GLU A 269 0.37 -7.21 -9.20
N LYS A 270 1.33 -6.31 -8.92
CA LYS A 270 1.14 -4.87 -9.13
C LYS A 270 0.90 -4.52 -10.59
N VAL A 271 1.64 -5.14 -11.51
CA VAL A 271 1.42 -4.98 -12.97
C VAL A 271 0.03 -5.47 -13.37
N ILE A 272 -0.36 -6.66 -12.92
CA ILE A 272 -1.65 -7.28 -13.20
C ILE A 272 -2.80 -6.40 -12.71
N LEU A 273 -2.71 -5.89 -11.48
CA LEU A 273 -3.73 -5.03 -10.87
C LEU A 273 -3.85 -3.70 -11.62
N SER A 274 -2.72 -3.05 -11.94
CA SER A 274 -2.72 -1.79 -12.70
C SER A 274 -3.33 -1.97 -14.09
N THR A 275 -2.98 -3.05 -14.80
CA THR A 275 -3.55 -3.34 -16.13
C THR A 275 -5.05 -3.64 -16.05
N ALA A 276 -5.47 -4.41 -15.05
CA ALA A 276 -6.89 -4.71 -14.86
C ALA A 276 -7.72 -3.46 -14.53
N GLN A 277 -7.12 -2.51 -13.78
CA GLN A 277 -7.76 -1.22 -13.48
C GLN A 277 -7.98 -0.39 -14.75
N ILE A 278 -7.00 -0.35 -15.67
CA ILE A 278 -7.13 0.31 -16.97
C ILE A 278 -8.27 -0.32 -17.78
N VAL A 279 -8.34 -1.65 -17.86
CA VAL A 279 -9.41 -2.35 -18.57
C VAL A 279 -10.77 -2.09 -17.92
N SER A 280 -10.85 -2.10 -16.59
CA SER A 280 -12.08 -1.77 -15.85
C SER A 280 -12.57 -0.35 -16.18
N THR A 281 -11.67 0.62 -16.23
CA THR A 281 -12.00 2.00 -16.64
C THR A 281 -12.51 2.05 -18.08
N ALA A 282 -11.91 1.28 -18.98
CA ALA A 282 -12.36 1.18 -20.38
C ALA A 282 -13.76 0.57 -20.51
N ILE A 283 -14.16 -0.34 -19.59
CA ILE A 283 -15.53 -0.90 -19.54
C ILE A 283 -16.53 0.16 -19.05
N VAL A 284 -16.13 1.02 -18.12
CA VAL A 284 -17.01 2.08 -17.57
C VAL A 284 -17.14 3.26 -18.52
N ALA A 285 -16.11 3.56 -19.31
CA ALA A 285 -16.08 4.75 -20.19
C ALA A 285 -17.30 4.89 -21.11
N PRO A 286 -17.83 3.86 -21.78
CA PRO A 286 -19.02 3.97 -22.65
C PRO A 286 -20.32 4.25 -21.89
N LEU A 287 -20.36 4.14 -20.55
CA LEU A 287 -21.56 4.38 -19.75
C LEU A 287 -21.88 5.86 -19.54
N GLY A 288 -21.01 6.75 -20.02
CA GLY A 288 -21.18 8.19 -19.99
C GLY A 288 -20.49 8.89 -18.82
N THR A 289 -20.47 10.23 -18.89
CA THR A 289 -19.69 11.09 -17.98
C THR A 289 -20.12 10.97 -16.52
N VAL A 290 -21.42 10.87 -16.25
CA VAL A 290 -21.97 10.68 -14.88
C VAL A 290 -21.48 9.37 -14.29
N ALA A 291 -21.46 8.28 -15.08
CA ALA A 291 -20.97 6.99 -14.61
C ALA A 291 -19.46 7.00 -14.33
N ILE A 292 -18.67 7.66 -15.18
CA ILE A 292 -17.21 7.80 -14.98
C ILE A 292 -16.93 8.58 -13.71
N ALA A 293 -17.61 9.70 -13.49
CA ALA A 293 -17.44 10.53 -12.31
C ALA A 293 -17.90 9.80 -11.04
N ALA A 294 -19.08 9.16 -11.09
CA ALA A 294 -19.58 8.35 -9.95
C ALA A 294 -18.63 7.20 -9.60
N ASN A 295 -18.07 6.51 -10.59
CA ASN A 295 -17.08 5.46 -10.38
C ASN A 295 -15.80 5.99 -9.70
N SER A 296 -15.27 7.11 -10.17
CA SER A 296 -14.06 7.73 -9.61
C SER A 296 -14.26 8.15 -8.16
N PHE A 297 -15.35 8.84 -7.86
CA PHE A 297 -15.65 9.27 -6.49
C PHE A 297 -15.98 8.09 -5.57
N ALA A 298 -16.68 7.07 -6.07
CA ALA A 298 -16.99 5.88 -5.29
C ALA A 298 -15.72 5.09 -4.93
N VAL A 299 -14.78 4.87 -5.87
CA VAL A 299 -13.47 4.23 -5.60
C VAL A 299 -12.69 5.02 -4.54
N THR A 300 -12.76 6.34 -4.61
CA THR A 300 -12.11 7.22 -3.64
C THR A 300 -12.74 7.03 -2.24
N ALA A 301 -14.07 7.06 -2.14
CA ALA A 301 -14.79 6.86 -0.88
C ALA A 301 -14.55 5.45 -0.29
N GLU A 302 -14.57 4.41 -1.12
CA GLU A 302 -14.29 3.02 -0.75
C GLU A 302 -12.90 2.86 -0.13
N SER A 303 -11.89 3.62 -0.60
CA SER A 303 -10.53 3.51 -0.10
C SER A 303 -10.41 3.73 1.41
N LEU A 304 -11.22 4.60 1.99
CA LEU A 304 -11.29 4.81 3.44
C LEU A 304 -11.77 3.56 4.20
N CYS A 305 -12.59 2.73 3.55
CA CYS A 305 -13.10 1.51 4.15
C CYS A 305 -12.02 0.43 4.28
N TYR A 306 -11.27 0.16 3.21
CA TYR A 306 -10.34 -0.97 3.17
C TYR A 306 -8.90 -0.64 3.64
N MET A 307 -8.51 0.61 3.73
CA MET A 307 -7.15 0.97 4.18
C MET A 307 -6.78 0.44 5.57
N PRO A 308 -7.68 0.38 6.57
CA PRO A 308 -7.36 -0.27 7.84
C PRO A 308 -6.93 -1.74 7.70
N ALA A 309 -7.47 -2.48 6.72
CA ALA A 309 -7.07 -3.86 6.46
C ALA A 309 -5.62 -3.98 5.99
N TYR A 310 -5.09 -3.01 5.21
CA TYR A 310 -3.68 -2.97 4.83
C TYR A 310 -2.76 -2.73 6.04
N GLY A 311 -3.21 -1.95 7.03
CA GLY A 311 -2.50 -1.81 8.31
C GLY A 311 -2.41 -3.15 9.06
N ILE A 312 -3.51 -3.90 9.13
CA ILE A 312 -3.54 -5.24 9.74
C ILE A 312 -2.71 -6.24 8.92
N GLN A 313 -2.71 -6.13 7.58
CA GLN A 313 -1.88 -6.93 6.68
C GLN A 313 -0.39 -6.83 7.03
N SER A 314 0.11 -5.61 7.27
CA SER A 314 1.52 -5.39 7.64
C SER A 314 1.86 -6.07 8.96
N ALA A 315 0.98 -5.97 9.96
CA ALA A 315 1.14 -6.66 11.24
C ALA A 315 1.09 -8.19 11.09
N ALA A 316 0.18 -8.70 10.24
CA ALA A 316 0.06 -10.12 9.95
C ALA A 316 1.33 -10.68 9.28
N ALA A 317 1.87 -9.97 8.29
CA ALA A 317 3.10 -10.37 7.60
C ALA A 317 4.29 -10.47 8.57
N MET A 318 4.43 -9.50 9.47
CA MET A 318 5.48 -9.52 10.50
C MET A 318 5.29 -10.65 11.52
N LEU A 319 4.10 -10.78 12.12
CA LEU A 319 3.83 -11.80 13.15
C LEU A 319 4.01 -13.22 12.62
N VAL A 320 3.51 -13.47 11.41
CA VAL A 320 3.67 -14.77 10.76
C VAL A 320 5.10 -14.99 10.32
N GLY A 321 5.77 -13.97 9.75
CA GLY A 321 7.18 -14.06 9.35
C GLY A 321 8.08 -14.42 10.53
N GLN A 322 7.95 -13.73 11.66
CA GLN A 322 8.73 -14.06 12.88
C GLN A 322 8.37 -15.44 13.43
N SER A 323 7.10 -15.85 13.40
CA SER A 323 6.69 -17.18 13.87
C SER A 323 7.24 -18.30 13.00
N VAL A 324 7.29 -18.09 11.68
CA VAL A 324 7.88 -19.02 10.70
C VAL A 324 9.39 -19.10 10.90
N GLY A 325 10.07 -17.96 11.04
CA GLY A 325 11.51 -17.91 11.31
C GLY A 325 11.91 -18.60 12.60
N ALA A 326 11.07 -18.50 13.64
CA ALA A 326 11.23 -19.24 14.90
C ALA A 326 10.88 -20.74 14.81
N GLY A 327 10.53 -21.27 13.63
CA GLY A 327 10.12 -22.67 13.47
C GLY A 327 8.74 -23.00 14.04
N ARG A 328 7.97 -22.00 14.49
CA ARG A 328 6.71 -22.18 15.25
C ARG A 328 5.47 -22.21 14.35
N ARG A 329 5.35 -23.20 13.49
CA ARG A 329 4.26 -23.34 12.51
C ARG A 329 2.85 -23.26 13.13
N ARG A 330 2.63 -23.88 14.31
CA ARG A 330 1.33 -23.80 15.00
C ARG A 330 1.00 -22.37 15.42
N MET A 331 1.98 -21.61 15.89
CA MET A 331 1.82 -20.22 16.27
C MET A 331 1.57 -19.35 15.05
N ALA A 332 2.35 -19.52 13.96
CA ALA A 332 2.12 -18.83 12.69
C ALA A 332 0.69 -19.02 12.18
N ARG A 333 0.16 -20.25 12.26
CA ARG A 333 -1.23 -20.55 11.87
C ARG A 333 -2.25 -19.86 12.77
N ARG A 334 -2.04 -19.90 14.09
CA ARG A 334 -2.96 -19.23 15.04
C ARG A 334 -2.96 -17.72 14.86
N LEU A 335 -1.81 -17.09 14.75
CA LEU A 335 -1.67 -15.66 14.52
C LEU A 335 -2.25 -15.27 13.15
N GLY A 336 -2.05 -16.10 12.12
CA GLY A 336 -2.68 -15.89 10.82
C GLY A 336 -4.21 -15.84 10.92
N TRP A 337 -4.84 -16.77 11.64
CA TRP A 337 -6.29 -16.73 11.85
C TRP A 337 -6.73 -15.55 12.72
N VAL A 338 -6.01 -15.22 13.78
CA VAL A 338 -6.34 -14.09 14.67
C VAL A 338 -6.29 -12.78 13.88
N THR A 339 -5.26 -12.58 13.05
CA THR A 339 -5.13 -11.37 12.24
C THR A 339 -6.21 -11.26 11.17
N VAL A 340 -6.53 -12.37 10.47
CA VAL A 340 -7.58 -12.37 9.43
C VAL A 340 -8.96 -12.14 10.04
N LEU A 341 -9.28 -12.77 11.17
CA LEU A 341 -10.54 -12.53 11.87
C LEU A 341 -10.66 -11.08 12.36
N LEU A 342 -9.56 -10.51 12.89
CA LEU A 342 -9.53 -9.09 13.23
C LEU A 342 -9.79 -8.21 12.01
N GLY A 343 -9.16 -8.52 10.87
CA GLY A 343 -9.40 -7.82 9.61
C GLY A 343 -10.86 -7.88 9.17
N ILE A 344 -11.47 -9.06 9.21
CA ILE A 344 -12.90 -9.23 8.88
C ILE A 344 -13.78 -8.39 9.81
N VAL A 345 -13.53 -8.42 11.12
CA VAL A 345 -14.31 -7.64 12.09
C VAL A 345 -14.19 -6.13 11.84
N VAL A 346 -12.99 -5.64 11.61
CA VAL A 346 -12.76 -4.23 11.27
C VAL A 346 -13.49 -3.87 9.98
N MET A 347 -13.39 -4.71 8.95
CA MET A 347 -14.05 -4.46 7.67
C MET A 347 -15.58 -4.55 7.75
N VAL A 348 -16.15 -5.40 8.61
CA VAL A 348 -17.59 -5.40 8.89
C VAL A 348 -18.03 -4.06 9.49
N VAL A 349 -17.25 -3.50 10.41
CA VAL A 349 -17.56 -2.20 11.01
C VAL A 349 -17.42 -1.07 9.99
N THR A 350 -16.30 -1.02 9.26
CA THR A 350 -16.08 0.04 8.26
C THR A 350 -17.04 -0.06 7.07
N SER A 351 -17.40 -1.27 6.63
CA SER A 351 -18.40 -1.48 5.58
C SER A 351 -19.82 -1.10 6.04
N GLY A 352 -20.16 -1.36 7.30
CA GLY A 352 -21.41 -0.88 7.88
C GLY A 352 -21.48 0.65 7.89
N LEU A 353 -20.40 1.32 8.27
CA LEU A 353 -20.27 2.77 8.19
C LEU A 353 -20.36 3.26 6.74
N LEU A 354 -19.65 2.61 5.81
CA LEU A 354 -19.70 2.94 4.38
C LEU A 354 -21.15 2.83 3.86
N TYR A 355 -21.87 1.75 4.18
CA TYR A 355 -23.26 1.55 3.75
C TYR A 355 -24.21 2.65 4.24
N VAL A 356 -24.08 3.02 5.53
CA VAL A 356 -24.94 4.03 6.17
C VAL A 356 -24.59 5.43 5.67
N PHE A 357 -23.30 5.77 5.64
CA PHE A 357 -22.81 7.10 5.31
C PHE A 357 -22.47 7.29 3.82
N ALA A 358 -22.76 6.33 2.93
CA ALA A 358 -22.50 6.44 1.50
C ALA A 358 -23.04 7.74 0.87
N PRO A 359 -24.28 8.20 1.15
CA PRO A 359 -24.78 9.47 0.60
C PRO A 359 -23.92 10.66 1.04
N GLN A 360 -23.60 10.74 2.35
CA GLN A 360 -22.82 11.83 2.92
C GLN A 360 -21.40 11.87 2.35
N MET A 361 -20.78 10.71 2.16
CA MET A 361 -19.45 10.63 1.54
C MET A 361 -19.48 11.13 0.10
N MET A 362 -20.53 10.82 -0.66
CA MET A 362 -20.68 11.32 -2.01
C MET A 362 -20.97 12.83 -2.05
N VAL A 363 -21.79 13.35 -1.14
CA VAL A 363 -22.08 14.80 -1.04
C VAL A 363 -20.83 15.63 -0.76
N ILE A 364 -19.88 15.09 0.02
CA ILE A 364 -18.59 15.76 0.28
C ILE A 364 -17.74 15.86 -0.99
N LEU A 365 -17.87 14.88 -1.88
CA LEU A 365 -17.02 14.79 -3.10
C LEU A 365 -17.60 15.56 -4.29
N THR A 366 -18.93 15.71 -4.38
CA THR A 366 -19.59 16.37 -5.51
C THR A 366 -20.94 16.97 -5.10
N PRO A 367 -21.35 18.11 -5.69
CA PRO A 367 -22.68 18.66 -5.53
C PRO A 367 -23.72 18.06 -6.50
N ASP A 368 -23.32 17.26 -7.48
CA ASP A 368 -24.18 16.73 -8.55
C ASP A 368 -25.07 15.59 -8.01
N SER A 369 -26.40 15.77 -8.08
CA SER A 369 -27.39 14.84 -7.55
C SER A 369 -27.38 13.48 -8.23
N ASP A 370 -27.11 13.43 -9.55
CA ASP A 370 -27.14 12.18 -10.31
C ASP A 370 -25.88 11.34 -9.98
N ILE A 371 -24.72 12.00 -9.83
CA ILE A 371 -23.49 11.37 -9.40
C ILE A 371 -23.61 10.87 -7.96
N ILE A 372 -24.22 11.66 -7.06
CA ILE A 372 -24.46 11.25 -5.67
C ILE A 372 -25.35 10.02 -5.61
N ALA A 373 -26.48 10.02 -6.34
CA ALA A 373 -27.43 8.91 -6.34
C ALA A 373 -26.77 7.62 -6.87
N LEU A 374 -26.06 7.71 -8.00
CA LEU A 374 -25.39 6.58 -8.63
C LEU A 374 -24.22 6.05 -7.76
N GLY A 375 -23.36 6.94 -7.24
CA GLY A 375 -22.26 6.63 -6.37
C GLY A 375 -22.72 5.98 -5.05
N THR A 376 -23.77 6.50 -4.43
CA THR A 376 -24.36 5.91 -3.23
C THR A 376 -24.83 4.47 -3.49
N ARG A 377 -25.47 4.24 -4.65
CA ARG A 377 -25.95 2.90 -5.01
C ARG A 377 -24.82 1.90 -5.17
N VAL A 378 -23.72 2.28 -5.84
CA VAL A 378 -22.59 1.38 -6.08
C VAL A 378 -21.80 1.12 -4.80
N LEU A 379 -21.59 2.13 -3.94
CA LEU A 379 -20.96 1.96 -2.62
C LEU A 379 -21.72 1.00 -1.73
N ARG A 380 -23.05 1.03 -1.75
CA ARG A 380 -23.89 0.09 -1.00
C ARG A 380 -23.81 -1.34 -1.52
N ILE A 381 -23.62 -1.53 -2.83
CA ILE A 381 -23.35 -2.85 -3.41
C ILE A 381 -22.01 -3.39 -2.91
N GLU A 382 -20.99 -2.57 -2.93
CA GLU A 382 -19.61 -2.95 -2.57
C GLU A 382 -19.49 -3.27 -1.06
N ALA A 383 -20.21 -2.55 -0.21
CA ALA A 383 -20.19 -2.76 1.24
C ALA A 383 -20.42 -4.23 1.65
N PHE A 384 -21.13 -5.03 0.85
CA PHE A 384 -21.33 -6.46 1.12
C PHE A 384 -20.08 -7.31 0.85
N ALA A 385 -19.19 -6.88 -0.06
CA ALA A 385 -17.96 -7.60 -0.36
C ALA A 385 -16.79 -7.25 0.57
N GLU A 386 -16.84 -6.08 1.20
CA GLU A 386 -15.77 -5.53 2.02
C GLU A 386 -15.22 -6.49 3.11
N PRO A 387 -16.04 -7.25 3.86
CA PRO A 387 -15.54 -8.22 4.82
C PRO A 387 -14.68 -9.33 4.16
N MET A 388 -15.07 -9.79 2.97
CA MET A 388 -14.33 -10.80 2.21
C MET A 388 -13.10 -10.19 1.54
N PHE A 389 -13.18 -8.93 1.11
CA PHE A 389 -12.02 -8.18 0.63
C PHE A 389 -10.98 -8.03 1.75
N GLY A 390 -11.40 -7.62 2.96
CA GLY A 390 -10.52 -7.56 4.13
C GLY A 390 -9.87 -8.90 4.47
N ALA A 391 -10.63 -10.00 4.37
CA ALA A 391 -10.09 -11.35 4.53
C ALA A 391 -8.97 -11.63 3.52
N SER A 392 -9.14 -11.25 2.25
CA SER A 392 -8.12 -11.45 1.20
C SER A 392 -6.88 -10.57 1.42
N ILE A 393 -7.06 -9.30 1.80
CA ILE A 393 -5.96 -8.37 2.09
C ILE A 393 -5.11 -8.91 3.24
N VAL A 394 -5.73 -9.22 4.38
CA VAL A 394 -4.98 -9.63 5.58
C VAL A 394 -4.37 -11.03 5.41
N ALA A 395 -5.10 -11.98 4.79
CA ALA A 395 -4.54 -13.29 4.46
C ALA A 395 -3.39 -13.18 3.44
N GLY A 396 -3.42 -12.21 2.53
CA GLY A 396 -2.28 -11.86 1.68
C GLY A 396 -1.03 -11.57 2.50
N GLY A 397 -1.16 -10.76 3.57
CA GLY A 397 -0.08 -10.49 4.51
C GLY A 397 0.43 -11.75 5.24
N VAL A 398 -0.48 -12.62 5.65
CA VAL A 398 -0.12 -13.93 6.26
C VAL A 398 0.75 -14.75 5.29
N PHE A 399 0.35 -14.85 4.03
CA PHE A 399 1.09 -15.61 3.02
C PHE A 399 2.41 -14.95 2.65
N GLN A 400 2.45 -13.61 2.57
CA GLN A 400 3.69 -12.85 2.37
C GLN A 400 4.68 -13.13 3.50
N GLY A 401 4.26 -13.02 4.77
CA GLY A 401 5.10 -13.32 5.93
C GLY A 401 5.65 -14.75 5.93
N ALA A 402 4.88 -15.70 5.44
CA ALA A 402 5.31 -17.09 5.26
C ALA A 402 6.22 -17.31 4.03
N GLY A 403 6.40 -16.29 3.16
CA GLY A 403 7.13 -16.41 1.91
C GLY A 403 6.37 -17.11 0.78
N SER A 404 5.06 -17.33 0.93
CA SER A 404 4.18 -18.02 -0.03
C SER A 404 3.40 -17.02 -0.87
N THR A 405 4.07 -16.26 -1.74
CA THR A 405 3.46 -15.16 -2.52
C THR A 405 2.87 -15.57 -3.87
N LEU A 406 3.41 -16.62 -4.50
CA LEU A 406 3.00 -17.02 -5.86
C LEU A 406 1.51 -17.37 -5.97
N VAL A 407 0.98 -18.18 -5.04
CA VAL A 407 -0.43 -18.63 -5.13
C VAL A 407 -1.43 -17.50 -4.89
N PRO A 408 -1.24 -16.60 -3.91
CA PRO A 408 -2.04 -15.38 -3.81
C PRO A 408 -2.04 -14.55 -5.10
N THR A 409 -0.89 -14.36 -5.72
CA THR A 409 -0.78 -13.66 -7.01
C THR A 409 -1.60 -14.34 -8.11
N LEU A 410 -1.56 -15.68 -8.18
CA LEU A 410 -2.38 -16.45 -9.13
C LEU A 410 -3.89 -16.35 -8.84
N PHE A 411 -4.28 -16.26 -7.56
CA PHE A 411 -5.68 -16.04 -7.19
C PHE A 411 -6.13 -14.65 -7.66
N ASN A 412 -5.34 -13.60 -7.42
CA ASN A 412 -5.65 -12.24 -7.87
C ASN A 412 -5.74 -12.16 -9.40
N LEU A 413 -4.79 -12.79 -10.12
CA LEU A 413 -4.85 -12.88 -11.57
C LEU A 413 -6.13 -13.59 -12.04
N GLY A 414 -6.38 -14.80 -11.52
CA GLY A 414 -7.50 -15.63 -11.94
C GLY A 414 -8.86 -15.01 -11.64
N THR A 415 -9.05 -14.41 -10.46
CA THR A 415 -10.33 -13.77 -10.10
C THR A 415 -10.54 -12.47 -10.85
N MET A 416 -9.53 -11.61 -10.97
CA MET A 416 -9.67 -10.34 -11.67
C MET A 416 -9.92 -10.51 -13.16
N TRP A 417 -9.09 -11.30 -13.84
CA TRP A 417 -9.18 -11.48 -15.28
C TRP A 417 -10.20 -12.52 -15.70
N GLY A 418 -10.43 -13.56 -14.86
CA GLY A 418 -11.39 -14.63 -15.17
C GLY A 418 -12.81 -14.39 -14.68
N ILE A 419 -13.01 -13.54 -13.66
CA ILE A 419 -14.33 -13.29 -13.08
C ILE A 419 -14.73 -11.83 -13.22
N ARG A 420 -13.94 -10.89 -12.62
CA ARG A 420 -14.33 -9.46 -12.53
C ARG A 420 -14.50 -8.83 -13.89
N LEU A 421 -13.48 -8.88 -14.76
CA LEU A 421 -13.52 -8.21 -16.06
C LEU A 421 -14.56 -8.81 -17.01
N PRO A 422 -14.68 -10.14 -17.18
CA PRO A 422 -15.73 -10.72 -18.01
C PRO A 422 -17.15 -10.42 -17.51
N LEU A 423 -17.38 -10.54 -16.20
CA LEU A 423 -18.70 -10.23 -15.62
C LEU A 423 -19.02 -8.75 -15.74
N ALA A 424 -18.07 -7.86 -15.51
CA ALA A 424 -18.24 -6.42 -15.66
C ALA A 424 -18.58 -6.06 -17.12
N TRP A 425 -17.87 -6.65 -18.09
CA TRP A 425 -18.14 -6.44 -19.51
C TRP A 425 -19.55 -6.89 -19.92
N LEU A 426 -20.03 -8.02 -19.41
CA LEU A 426 -21.37 -8.55 -19.67
C LEU A 426 -22.46 -7.76 -18.94
N ALA A 427 -22.17 -7.25 -17.74
CA ALA A 427 -23.12 -6.54 -16.89
C ALA A 427 -23.29 -5.06 -17.27
N ALA A 428 -22.21 -4.41 -17.73
CA ALA A 428 -22.20 -2.99 -18.05
C ALA A 428 -23.29 -2.57 -19.04
N PRO A 429 -23.55 -3.26 -20.18
CA PRO A 429 -24.60 -2.86 -21.12
C PRO A 429 -26.02 -3.01 -20.57
N ARG A 430 -26.24 -3.91 -19.60
CA ARG A 430 -27.58 -4.26 -19.06
C ARG A 430 -27.94 -3.46 -17.83
N TRP A 431 -26.99 -3.27 -16.92
CA TRP A 431 -27.22 -2.69 -15.60
C TRP A 431 -26.38 -1.45 -15.33
N GLY A 432 -25.61 -0.97 -16.31
CA GLY A 432 -24.74 0.21 -16.16
C GLY A 432 -23.67 0.02 -15.08
N LEU A 433 -23.30 1.12 -14.42
CA LEU A 433 -22.29 1.12 -13.37
C LEU A 433 -22.63 0.19 -12.20
N PRO A 434 -23.86 0.10 -11.68
CA PRO A 434 -24.22 -0.90 -10.65
C PRO A 434 -23.90 -2.34 -11.05
N GLY A 435 -24.03 -2.70 -12.33
CA GLY A 435 -23.65 -4.02 -12.82
C GLY A 435 -22.13 -4.27 -12.77
N VAL A 436 -21.33 -3.26 -13.11
CA VAL A 436 -19.86 -3.34 -12.99
C VAL A 436 -19.43 -3.54 -11.53
N TRP A 437 -20.03 -2.80 -10.61
CA TRP A 437 -19.73 -2.92 -9.18
C TRP A 437 -20.27 -4.23 -8.57
N ALA A 438 -21.40 -4.75 -9.05
CA ALA A 438 -21.88 -6.07 -8.65
C ALA A 438 -20.92 -7.18 -9.11
N ALA A 439 -20.31 -7.07 -10.30
CA ALA A 439 -19.27 -7.98 -10.77
C ALA A 439 -18.00 -7.88 -9.89
N MET A 440 -17.62 -6.69 -9.46
CA MET A 440 -16.54 -6.45 -8.50
C MET A 440 -16.84 -7.11 -7.16
N CYS A 441 -18.02 -6.86 -6.60
CA CYS A 441 -18.50 -7.47 -5.35
C CYS A 441 -18.45 -9.00 -5.41
N ALA A 442 -18.97 -9.61 -6.47
CA ALA A 442 -18.93 -11.06 -6.65
C ALA A 442 -17.50 -11.60 -6.70
N GLU A 443 -16.60 -10.93 -7.43
CA GLU A 443 -15.19 -11.30 -7.53
C GLU A 443 -14.49 -11.22 -6.18
N LEU A 444 -14.67 -10.14 -5.42
CA LEU A 444 -14.06 -9.96 -4.11
C LEU A 444 -14.54 -11.02 -3.11
N CYS A 445 -15.81 -11.41 -3.18
CA CYS A 445 -16.34 -12.53 -2.38
C CYS A 445 -15.66 -13.86 -2.74
N VAL A 446 -15.52 -14.16 -4.03
CA VAL A 446 -14.82 -15.38 -4.49
C VAL A 446 -13.35 -15.35 -4.09
N ARG A 447 -12.67 -14.22 -4.28
CA ARG A 447 -11.27 -14.03 -3.88
C ARG A 447 -11.10 -14.27 -2.38
N GLY A 448 -11.89 -13.61 -1.54
CA GLY A 448 -11.88 -13.80 -0.09
C GLY A 448 -12.05 -15.26 0.30
N LEU A 449 -13.00 -15.97 -0.32
CA LEU A 449 -13.24 -17.39 -0.09
C LEU A 449 -12.01 -18.25 -0.45
N LEU A 450 -11.37 -18.00 -1.61
CA LEU A 450 -10.16 -18.73 -2.03
C LEU A 450 -9.02 -18.52 -1.04
N TYR A 451 -8.84 -17.29 -0.55
CA TYR A 451 -7.84 -16.98 0.46
C TYR A 451 -8.12 -17.68 1.80
N LEU A 452 -9.37 -17.70 2.25
CA LEU A 452 -9.77 -18.40 3.47
C LEU A 452 -9.61 -19.92 3.35
N ILE A 453 -9.97 -20.53 2.21
CA ILE A 453 -9.75 -21.97 1.94
C ILE A 453 -8.26 -22.29 2.01
N ARG A 454 -7.40 -21.45 1.38
CA ARG A 454 -5.96 -21.66 1.44
C ARG A 454 -5.41 -21.49 2.86
N LEU A 455 -5.91 -20.51 3.62
CA LEU A 455 -5.52 -20.28 5.01
C LEU A 455 -5.90 -21.46 5.91
N ALA A 456 -7.05 -22.06 5.69
CA ALA A 456 -7.49 -23.26 6.40
C ALA A 456 -6.57 -24.46 6.11
N GLY A 457 -6.02 -24.56 4.89
CA GLY A 457 -5.01 -25.54 4.52
C GLY A 457 -3.68 -25.36 5.26
N ARG A 458 -2.75 -26.28 5.04
CA ARG A 458 -1.39 -26.22 5.64
C ARG A 458 -0.30 -25.98 4.59
N ARG A 459 -0.62 -25.94 3.32
CA ARG A 459 0.33 -25.89 2.19
C ARG A 459 1.04 -24.53 2.04
N TRP A 460 0.59 -23.47 2.74
CA TRP A 460 1.23 -22.17 2.73
C TRP A 460 2.36 -22.03 3.75
N LEU A 461 2.43 -22.94 4.73
CA LEU A 461 3.52 -23.00 5.70
C LEU A 461 4.71 -23.78 5.12
N PRO A 462 5.96 -23.36 5.36
CA PRO A 462 7.13 -24.10 4.91
C PRO A 462 7.15 -25.51 5.50
N PRO A 463 7.81 -26.50 4.82
CA PRO A 463 7.95 -27.87 5.33
C PRO A 463 8.61 -27.93 6.71
N GLU A 464 8.33 -29.00 7.47
CA GLU A 464 8.99 -29.24 8.76
C GLU A 464 10.50 -29.50 8.53
N GLY A 465 11.35 -28.80 9.28
CA GLY A 465 12.82 -28.93 9.18
C GLY A 465 13.50 -27.94 8.24
N GLN A 466 12.77 -27.18 7.40
CA GLN A 466 13.37 -26.15 6.53
C GLN A 466 13.24 -24.72 7.08
N ALA A 467 12.55 -24.54 8.18
CA ALA A 467 12.26 -23.20 8.75
C ALA A 467 13.51 -22.43 9.26
N GLY A 468 14.66 -23.07 9.39
CA GLY A 468 15.95 -22.45 9.75
C GLY A 468 16.95 -22.36 8.59
N GLN A 469 16.62 -22.94 7.42
CA GLN A 469 17.52 -23.01 6.26
C GLN A 469 17.06 -22.10 5.08
N MET A 470 15.88 -21.46 5.19
CA MET A 470 15.40 -20.47 4.20
C MET A 470 15.87 -19.07 4.51
#